data_2dd2c95bedc9a6ddff0b6b05248e38f7
#
_entry.id   2dd2c95bedc9a6ddff0b6b05248e38f7
#
_cell.length_a   1.000
_cell.length_b   1.000
_cell.length_c   1.000
_cell.angle_alpha   90.00
_cell.angle_beta   90.00
_cell.angle_gamma   90.00
#
_symmetry.space_group_name_H-M   'P 1'
#
loop_
_entity.id
_entity.type
_entity.pdbx_description
1 polymer ?
#
loop_
_entity_poly.entity_id
_entity_poly.type
_entity_poly.pdbx_seq_one_letter_code
_entity_poly.pdbx_strand_id
1 'polypeptide(L)'
;WTVVAVYLAGTIGLGLLQIASMIPGTSRTGIIITIARLMGWERQAAARFALLLAMPLILGHATVTFWGLTRRTDLILSTDLAIAAAAAALAALLAVAGMMAWVGRRTFLPLAMARILLGAGALAWVLLSGRG
;
A
#
# COMPACT_ATOMS: atom_id res chain seq x y z
N TRP A 1 19.54 20.65 16.72
CA TRP A 1 20.13 19.37 16.29
C TRP A 1 19.35 18.17 16.83
N THR A 2 18.88 18.18 18.08
CA THR A 2 18.07 17.10 18.69
C THR A 2 16.78 16.81 17.94
N VAL A 3 16.08 17.85 17.49
CA VAL A 3 14.81 17.72 16.74
C VAL A 3 15.08 17.03 15.40
N VAL A 4 16.12 17.44 14.67
CA VAL A 4 16.51 16.85 13.39
C VAL A 4 16.92 15.40 13.58
N ALA A 5 17.69 15.07 14.62
CA ALA A 5 18.09 13.70 14.93
C ALA A 5 16.88 12.80 15.25
N VAL A 6 15.88 13.28 15.98
CA VAL A 6 14.66 12.53 16.29
C VAL A 6 13.83 12.28 15.02
N TYR A 7 13.70 13.28 14.15
CA TYR A 7 13.00 13.11 12.87
C TYR A 7 13.73 12.14 11.95
N LEU A 8 15.06 12.23 11.84
CA LEU A 8 15.87 11.32 11.04
C LEU A 8 15.80 9.88 11.58
N ALA A 9 15.95 9.69 12.88
CA ALA A 9 15.84 8.37 13.51
C ALA A 9 14.44 7.77 13.30
N GLY A 10 13.38 8.58 13.44
CA GLY A 10 12.00 8.17 13.16
C GLY A 10 11.79 7.76 11.70
N THR A 11 12.33 8.54 10.75
CA THR A 11 12.21 8.27 9.32
C THR A 11 13.01 7.03 8.90
N ILE A 12 14.22 6.84 9.43
CA ILE A 12 15.04 5.65 9.20
C ILE A 12 14.35 4.42 9.82
N GLY A 13 13.82 4.54 11.04
CA GLY A 13 13.06 3.48 11.70
C GLY A 13 11.84 3.06 10.89
N LEU A 14 11.06 4.02 10.38
CA LEU A 14 9.93 3.76 9.48
C LEU A 14 10.37 3.10 8.17
N GLY A 15 11.51 3.49 7.61
CA GLY A 15 12.12 2.88 6.43
C GLY A 15 12.53 1.42 6.67
N LEU A 16 13.17 1.13 7.79
CA LEU A 16 13.56 -0.24 8.17
C LEU A 16 12.36 -1.14 8.42
N LEU A 17 11.28 -0.60 9.01
CA LEU A 17 10.03 -1.33 9.24
C LEU A 17 9.29 -1.66 7.93
N GLN A 18 9.62 -1.00 6.81
CA GLN A 18 9.16 -1.43 5.49
C GLN A 18 9.65 -2.82 5.11
N ILE A 19 10.75 -3.31 5.69
CA ILE A 19 11.23 -4.68 5.49
C ILE A 19 10.16 -5.68 5.96
N ALA A 20 9.48 -5.40 7.07
CA ALA A 20 8.37 -6.21 7.54
C ALA A 20 7.18 -6.25 6.57
N SER A 21 7.06 -5.26 5.67
CA SER A 21 6.02 -5.21 4.63
C SER A 21 6.31 -6.13 3.44
N MET A 22 7.47 -6.77 3.38
CA MET A 22 7.79 -7.78 2.36
C MET A 22 7.10 -9.13 2.66
N ILE A 23 6.57 -9.31 3.87
CA ILE A 23 5.77 -10.48 4.19
C ILE A 23 4.49 -10.45 3.36
N PRO A 24 4.20 -11.50 2.55
CA PRO A 24 3.01 -11.53 1.72
C PRO A 24 1.74 -11.39 2.56
N GLY A 25 0.83 -10.50 2.13
CA GLY A 25 -0.41 -10.19 2.85
C GLY A 25 -0.34 -8.99 3.80
N THR A 26 0.84 -8.49 4.12
CA THR A 26 1.00 -7.31 4.98
C THR A 26 0.82 -6.03 4.16
N SER A 27 -0.09 -5.15 4.59
CA SER A 27 -0.26 -3.85 3.93
C SER A 27 0.88 -2.90 4.28
N ARG A 28 1.72 -2.55 3.31
CA ARG A 28 2.84 -1.60 3.47
C ARG A 28 2.38 -0.28 4.08
N THR A 29 1.36 0.34 3.48
CA THR A 29 0.78 1.59 3.97
C THR A 29 0.16 1.42 5.35
N GLY A 30 -0.45 0.26 5.64
CA GLY A 30 -1.04 -0.04 6.94
C GLY A 30 -0.01 -0.08 8.07
N ILE A 31 1.15 -0.71 7.86
CA ILE A 31 2.24 -0.75 8.86
C ILE A 31 2.73 0.67 9.15
N ILE A 32 3.02 1.47 8.11
CA ILE A 32 3.53 2.83 8.27
C ILE A 32 2.53 3.71 9.01
N ILE A 33 1.24 3.64 8.64
CA ILE A 33 0.18 4.37 9.32
C ILE A 33 0.10 3.96 10.79
N THR A 34 0.16 2.66 11.09
CA THR A 34 0.08 2.16 12.47
C THR A 34 1.23 2.68 13.31
N ILE A 35 2.46 2.60 12.81
CA ILE A 35 3.64 3.07 13.53
C ILE A 35 3.62 4.59 13.69
N ALA A 36 3.30 5.34 12.64
CA ALA A 36 3.18 6.79 12.73
C ALA A 36 2.11 7.21 13.75
N ARG A 37 1.02 6.46 13.85
CA ARG A 37 -0.01 6.66 14.88
C ARG A 37 0.48 6.35 16.29
N LEU A 38 1.27 5.30 16.47
CA LEU A 38 1.90 4.97 17.75
C LEU A 38 2.91 6.04 18.17
N MET A 39 3.56 6.71 17.20
CA MET A 39 4.44 7.86 17.44
C MET A 39 3.67 9.18 17.72
N GLY A 40 2.33 9.15 17.77
CA GLY A 40 1.49 10.29 18.07
C GLY A 40 1.12 11.18 16.88
N TRP A 41 1.44 10.76 15.64
CA TRP A 41 1.10 11.54 14.45
C TRP A 41 -0.42 11.59 14.24
N GLU A 42 -0.91 12.70 13.68
CA GLU A 42 -2.30 12.82 13.25
C GLU A 42 -2.63 11.81 12.12
N ARG A 43 -3.90 11.35 12.09
CA ARG A 43 -4.35 10.33 11.12
C ARG A 43 -4.09 10.74 9.68
N GLN A 44 -4.41 12.00 9.32
CA GLN A 44 -4.18 12.52 7.97
C GLN A 44 -2.70 12.62 7.62
N ALA A 45 -1.87 13.10 8.56
CA ALA A 45 -0.43 13.21 8.37
C ALA A 45 0.19 11.82 8.17
N ALA A 46 -0.17 10.84 9.01
CA ALA A 46 0.29 9.45 8.90
C ALA A 46 -0.11 8.82 7.55
N ALA A 47 -1.35 9.03 7.09
CA ALA A 47 -1.81 8.50 5.81
C ALA A 47 -1.09 9.17 4.62
N ARG A 48 -0.94 10.50 4.63
CA ARG A 48 -0.19 11.23 3.59
C ARG A 48 1.26 10.78 3.51
N PHE A 49 1.91 10.66 4.65
CA PHE A 49 3.29 10.19 4.72
C PHE A 49 3.45 8.76 4.18
N ALA A 50 2.55 7.86 4.55
CA ALA A 50 2.56 6.48 4.06
C ALA A 50 2.38 6.39 2.54
N LEU A 51 1.50 7.22 1.96
CA LEU A 51 1.31 7.30 0.52
C LEU A 51 2.54 7.87 -0.21
N LEU A 52 3.11 8.97 0.31
CA LEU A 52 4.32 9.57 -0.27
C LEU A 52 5.51 8.61 -0.23
N LEU A 53 5.66 7.88 0.87
CA LEU A 53 6.73 6.89 1.03
C LEU A 53 6.54 5.67 0.11
N ALA A 54 5.31 5.34 -0.26
CA ALA A 54 5.02 4.27 -1.21
C ALA A 54 5.38 4.64 -2.66
N MET A 55 5.35 5.94 -3.03
CA MET A 55 5.59 6.39 -4.42
C MET A 55 6.94 5.95 -4.99
N PRO A 56 8.10 6.23 -4.35
CA PRO A 56 9.40 5.84 -4.92
C PRO A 56 9.52 4.31 -5.09
N LEU A 57 8.93 3.56 -4.19
CA LEU A 57 8.96 2.10 -4.26
C LEU A 57 8.09 1.56 -5.41
N ILE A 58 6.89 2.12 -5.60
CA ILE A 58 6.01 1.76 -6.72
C ILE A 58 6.67 2.11 -8.04
N LEU A 59 7.28 3.31 -8.16
CA LEU A 59 8.01 3.73 -9.35
C LEU A 59 9.21 2.82 -9.64
N GLY A 60 9.98 2.44 -8.63
CA GLY A 60 11.09 1.51 -8.77
C GLY A 60 10.63 0.14 -9.28
N HIS A 61 9.57 -0.40 -8.68
CA HIS A 61 9.00 -1.68 -9.10
C HIS A 61 8.42 -1.60 -10.52
N ALA A 62 7.69 -0.53 -10.85
CA ALA A 62 7.16 -0.30 -12.19
C ALA A 62 8.27 -0.24 -13.24
N THR A 63 9.39 0.45 -12.94
CA THR A 63 10.54 0.55 -13.85
C THR A 63 11.16 -0.82 -14.11
N VAL A 64 11.40 -1.61 -13.07
CA VAL A 64 11.96 -2.96 -13.20
C VAL A 64 11.03 -3.88 -13.99
N THR A 65 9.73 -3.82 -13.71
CA THR A 65 8.71 -4.59 -14.41
C THR A 65 8.64 -4.20 -15.89
N PHE A 66 8.60 -2.89 -16.17
CA PHE A 66 8.58 -2.37 -17.54
C PHE A 66 9.82 -2.81 -18.33
N TRP A 67 11.01 -2.71 -17.70
CA TRP A 67 12.26 -3.20 -18.31
C TRP A 67 12.24 -4.71 -18.60
N GLY A 68 11.68 -5.49 -17.70
CA GLY A 68 11.49 -6.94 -17.90
C GLY A 68 10.52 -7.26 -19.04
N LEU A 69 9.47 -6.44 -19.18
CA LEU A 69 8.48 -6.57 -20.25
C LEU A 69 9.06 -6.23 -21.62
N THR A 70 9.86 -5.16 -21.74
CA THR A 70 10.47 -4.75 -23.02
C THR A 70 11.48 -5.76 -23.56
N ARG A 71 12.04 -6.62 -22.70
CA ARG A 71 12.95 -7.70 -23.10
C ARG A 71 12.24 -8.96 -23.58
N ARG A 72 10.93 -9.09 -23.35
CA ARG A 72 10.11 -10.20 -23.84
C ARG A 72 9.47 -9.77 -25.16
N THR A 73 9.94 -10.35 -26.26
CA THR A 73 9.60 -9.98 -27.64
C THR A 73 8.12 -10.16 -28.00
N ASP A 74 7.34 -10.83 -27.15
CA ASP A 74 5.94 -11.20 -27.43
C ASP A 74 4.90 -10.23 -26.85
N LEU A 75 5.34 -9.16 -26.15
CA LEU A 75 4.41 -8.18 -25.63
C LEU A 75 4.17 -7.07 -26.66
N ILE A 76 3.22 -7.31 -27.52
CA ILE A 76 2.59 -6.25 -28.32
C ILE A 76 1.98 -5.27 -27.32
N LEU A 77 2.44 -4.02 -27.34
CA LEU A 77 1.79 -2.90 -26.65
C LEU A 77 0.41 -2.75 -27.30
N SER A 78 -0.54 -3.55 -26.88
CA SER A 78 -1.89 -3.56 -27.42
C SER A 78 -2.67 -2.36 -26.87
N THR A 79 -3.59 -1.87 -27.66
CA THR A 79 -4.56 -0.84 -27.26
C THR A 79 -5.25 -1.24 -25.94
N ASP A 80 -5.49 -2.52 -25.73
CA ASP A 80 -6.12 -3.08 -24.54
C ASP A 80 -5.27 -2.88 -23.29
N LEU A 81 -3.94 -3.01 -23.38
CA LEU A 81 -3.03 -2.73 -22.28
C LEU A 81 -3.04 -1.24 -21.89
N ALA A 82 -3.10 -0.35 -22.88
CA ALA A 82 -3.18 1.08 -22.62
C ALA A 82 -4.51 1.46 -21.94
N ILE A 83 -5.62 0.90 -22.42
CA ILE A 83 -6.96 1.10 -21.82
C ILE A 83 -6.98 0.56 -20.38
N ALA A 84 -6.45 -0.66 -20.16
CA ALA A 84 -6.38 -1.27 -18.83
C ALA A 84 -5.54 -0.42 -17.87
N ALA A 85 -4.40 0.09 -18.32
CA ALA A 85 -3.52 0.96 -17.52
C ALA A 85 -4.20 2.28 -17.17
N ALA A 86 -4.89 2.92 -18.14
CA ALA A 86 -5.64 4.16 -17.89
C ALA A 86 -6.80 3.94 -16.90
N ALA A 87 -7.55 2.86 -17.06
CA ALA A 87 -8.64 2.50 -16.15
C ALA A 87 -8.12 2.22 -14.73
N ALA A 88 -7.02 1.49 -14.60
CA ALA A 88 -6.38 1.20 -13.32
C ALA A 88 -5.87 2.48 -12.65
N ALA A 89 -5.25 3.40 -13.40
CA ALA A 89 -4.78 4.69 -12.89
C ALA A 89 -5.94 5.54 -12.36
N LEU A 90 -7.04 5.63 -13.13
CA LEU A 90 -8.23 6.37 -12.72
C LEU A 90 -8.86 5.76 -11.45
N ALA A 91 -9.02 4.44 -11.41
CA ALA A 91 -9.54 3.74 -10.24
C ALA A 91 -8.65 3.97 -9.00
N ALA A 92 -7.33 3.95 -9.15
CA ALA A 92 -6.38 4.22 -8.07
C ALA A 92 -6.50 5.66 -7.55
N LEU A 93 -6.61 6.65 -8.44
CA LEU A 93 -6.81 8.06 -8.06
C LEU A 93 -8.10 8.25 -7.26
N LEU A 94 -9.21 7.67 -7.74
CA LEU A 94 -10.50 7.74 -7.06
C LEU A 94 -10.44 7.03 -5.69
N ALA A 95 -9.80 5.87 -5.61
CA ALA A 95 -9.64 5.13 -4.36
C ALA A 95 -8.80 5.92 -3.33
N VAL A 96 -7.69 6.53 -3.75
CA VAL A 96 -6.84 7.37 -2.88
C VAL A 96 -7.59 8.61 -2.43
N ALA A 97 -8.28 9.31 -3.34
CA ALA A 97 -9.09 10.49 -3.02
C ALA A 97 -10.20 10.14 -2.02
N GLY A 98 -10.94 9.05 -2.25
CA GLY A 98 -11.96 8.54 -1.36
C GLY A 98 -11.41 8.15 0.00
N MET A 99 -10.27 7.45 0.04
CA MET A 99 -9.59 7.08 1.29
C MET A 99 -9.17 8.31 2.09
N MET A 100 -8.59 9.32 1.43
CA MET A 100 -8.16 10.56 2.11
C MET A 100 -9.35 11.36 2.65
N ALA A 101 -10.45 11.42 1.91
CA ALA A 101 -11.69 12.04 2.39
C ALA A 101 -12.28 11.28 3.59
N TRP A 102 -12.23 9.96 3.56
CA TRP A 102 -12.69 9.11 4.65
C TRP A 102 -11.86 9.27 5.92
N VAL A 103 -10.53 9.20 5.79
CA VAL A 103 -9.58 9.30 6.91
C VAL A 103 -9.69 10.64 7.64
N GLY A 104 -10.03 11.71 6.92
CA GLY A 104 -10.28 13.03 7.51
C GLY A 104 -11.51 13.10 8.41
N ARG A 105 -12.48 12.19 8.24
CA ARG A 105 -13.79 12.25 8.89
C ARG A 105 -14.11 11.06 9.80
N ARG A 106 -13.49 9.91 9.59
CA ARG A 106 -13.85 8.63 10.24
C ARG A 106 -12.61 7.89 10.76
N THR A 107 -12.85 6.91 11.63
CA THR A 107 -11.82 6.00 12.17
C THR A 107 -11.40 4.95 11.14
N PHE A 108 -10.19 4.41 11.28
CA PHE A 108 -9.72 3.26 10.46
C PHE A 108 -10.38 1.94 10.86
N LEU A 109 -11.12 1.91 11.97
CA LEU A 109 -11.70 0.69 12.53
C LEU A 109 -12.55 -0.11 11.53
N PRO A 110 -13.50 0.49 10.78
CA PRO A 110 -14.32 -0.28 9.84
C PRO A 110 -13.50 -0.88 8.68
N LEU A 111 -12.45 -0.20 8.23
CA LEU A 111 -11.54 -0.78 7.21
C LEU A 111 -10.74 -1.97 7.76
N ALA A 112 -10.26 -1.87 9.01
CA ALA A 112 -9.56 -2.97 9.65
C ALA A 112 -10.47 -4.17 9.86
N MET A 113 -11.70 -3.96 10.33
CA MET A 113 -12.69 -5.02 10.50
C MET A 113 -13.05 -5.70 9.19
N ALA A 114 -13.29 -4.92 8.12
CA ALA A 114 -13.56 -5.47 6.79
C ALA A 114 -12.43 -6.37 6.29
N ARG A 115 -11.16 -5.98 6.50
CA ARG A 115 -10.00 -6.80 6.13
C ARG A 115 -9.89 -8.08 6.94
N ILE A 116 -10.16 -8.02 8.25
CA ILE A 116 -10.15 -9.20 9.13
C ILE A 116 -11.24 -10.18 8.69
N LEU A 117 -12.45 -9.68 8.42
CA LEU A 117 -13.56 -10.52 7.96
C LEU A 117 -13.26 -11.17 6.60
N LEU A 118 -12.72 -10.41 5.65
CA LEU A 118 -12.33 -10.95 4.35
C LEU A 118 -11.21 -11.99 4.48
N GLY A 119 -10.21 -11.72 5.31
CA GLY A 119 -9.12 -12.65 5.57
C GLY A 119 -9.60 -13.94 6.25
N ALA A 120 -10.46 -13.83 7.25
CA ALA A 120 -11.07 -14.97 7.93
C ALA A 120 -11.96 -15.78 6.99
N GLY A 121 -12.76 -15.10 6.16
CA GLY A 121 -13.60 -15.75 5.14
C GLY A 121 -12.78 -16.50 4.10
N ALA A 122 -11.70 -15.90 3.59
CA ALA A 122 -10.79 -16.54 2.64
C ALA A 122 -10.10 -17.77 3.27
N LEU A 123 -9.64 -17.65 4.52
CA LEU A 123 -9.03 -18.77 5.24
C LEU A 123 -10.03 -19.90 5.46
N ALA A 124 -11.24 -19.59 5.90
CA ALA A 124 -12.30 -20.58 6.06
C ALA A 124 -12.63 -21.27 4.74
N TRP A 125 -12.72 -20.51 3.65
CA TRP A 125 -12.94 -21.07 2.31
C TRP A 125 -11.85 -22.07 1.92
N VAL A 126 -10.56 -21.71 2.08
CA VAL A 126 -9.44 -22.60 1.75
C VAL A 126 -9.45 -23.86 2.59
N LEU A 127 -9.70 -23.73 3.89
CA LEU A 127 -9.76 -24.89 4.80
C LEU A 127 -10.93 -25.82 4.52
N LEU A 128 -12.06 -25.29 4.05
CA LEU A 128 -13.23 -26.07 3.70
C LEU A 128 -13.11 -26.70 2.30
N SER A 129 -12.52 -25.95 1.33
CA SER A 129 -12.30 -26.44 -0.06
C SER A 129 -11.14 -27.42 -0.18
N GLY A 130 -10.15 -27.33 0.71
CA GLY A 130 -8.98 -28.22 0.71
C GLY A 130 -9.24 -29.62 1.31
N ARG A 131 -10.50 -29.95 1.63
CA ARG A 131 -10.92 -31.26 2.18
C ARG A 131 -11.63 -32.17 1.17
N GLY A 132 -11.57 -31.84 -0.13
CA GLY A 132 -12.14 -32.65 -1.21
C GLY A 132 -11.08 -33.37 -2.05
#